data_b2f60b411e933163e284c70b10f95468
#
_entry.id   b2f60b411e933163e284c70b10f95468
#
_cell.length_a   1.000
_cell.length_b   1.000
_cell.length_c   1.000
_cell.angle_alpha   90.00
_cell.angle_beta   90.00
_cell.angle_gamma   90.00
#
_symmetry.space_group_name_H-M   'P 1'
#
loop_
_entity.id
_entity.type
_entity.pdbx_description
1 polymer ?
#
loop_
_entity_poly.entity_id
_entity_poly.type
_entity_poly.pdbx_seq_one_letter_code
_entity_poly.pdbx_strand_id
1 'polypeptide(L)'
;SIKEFFSSSQLSQFMDQVNPLAELEHKRRLSAMGPGGLTRERAGFEVRDVHHSHYGRICPIETPEGPNIGLVGHLATYARVNEYGFLETPYLIVKKAVTADAKELEHRILAEAVAGIKAGTKLDADQAAKVAKEMKGQMVKVKPFVTLEIDYLNAIVEDRKVMAHAGILLDEHRNMTEPMVEARVKGHPETIEAELIDYVDVSVKQCISIATALIPFLEHDDANRALMGSNMQRQAVSCVVPEAPIIGTGIEDKAARDSGQVVLAVEGGEVIEADAEHVVIRSKAPAGAKKEYIDREYPLQSF
;
A
#
# COMPACT_ATOMS: atom_id res chain seq x y z
N SER A 1 -2.66 6.21 -35.11
CA SER A 1 -2.81 6.78 -33.76
C SER A 1 -2.08 5.97 -32.68
N ILE A 2 -2.35 4.66 -32.45
CA ILE A 2 -1.65 3.86 -31.41
C ILE A 2 -0.14 3.75 -31.71
N LYS A 3 0.22 3.36 -32.95
CA LYS A 3 1.63 3.26 -33.37
C LYS A 3 2.34 4.61 -33.33
N GLU A 4 1.66 5.67 -33.65
CA GLU A 4 2.17 7.04 -33.57
C GLU A 4 2.46 7.47 -32.13
N PHE A 5 1.56 7.15 -31.18
CA PHE A 5 1.78 7.40 -29.76
C PHE A 5 3.07 6.73 -29.27
N PHE A 6 3.26 5.43 -29.53
CA PHE A 6 4.45 4.70 -29.07
C PHE A 6 5.74 5.13 -29.77
N SER A 7 5.68 5.73 -30.95
CA SER A 7 6.89 6.16 -31.68
C SER A 7 7.25 7.63 -31.48
N SER A 8 6.32 8.50 -31.14
CA SER A 8 6.57 9.95 -31.10
C SER A 8 6.19 10.63 -29.78
N SER A 9 5.46 9.97 -28.88
CA SER A 9 5.07 10.56 -27.60
C SER A 9 6.25 10.69 -26.64
N GLN A 10 6.36 11.83 -25.97
CA GLN A 10 7.33 12.06 -24.90
C GLN A 10 7.13 11.13 -23.69
N LEU A 11 5.90 10.62 -23.47
CA LEU A 11 5.56 9.72 -22.39
C LEU A 11 5.92 8.25 -22.69
N SER A 12 6.11 7.92 -23.98
CA SER A 12 6.61 6.61 -24.38
C SER A 12 8.14 6.65 -24.35
N GLN A 13 8.73 5.90 -23.44
CA GLN A 13 10.17 5.92 -23.19
C GLN A 13 10.74 4.51 -23.25
N PHE A 14 12.03 4.41 -23.60
CA PHE A 14 12.78 3.18 -23.47
C PHE A 14 12.87 2.82 -21.98
N MET A 15 12.52 1.57 -21.63
CA MET A 15 12.42 1.17 -20.23
C MET A 15 13.79 1.01 -19.58
N ASP A 16 13.96 1.54 -18.38
CA ASP A 16 15.12 1.33 -17.55
C ASP A 16 15.13 -0.12 -17.04
N GLN A 17 16.11 -0.92 -17.42
CA GLN A 17 16.24 -2.34 -17.08
C GLN A 17 17.59 -2.70 -16.42
N VAL A 18 18.24 -1.77 -15.74
CA VAL A 18 19.51 -2.02 -15.06
C VAL A 18 19.34 -3.05 -13.95
N ASN A 19 18.23 -2.99 -13.24
CA ASN A 19 17.83 -3.93 -12.19
C ASN A 19 16.30 -4.03 -12.09
N PRO A 20 15.73 -5.01 -11.36
CA PRO A 20 14.29 -5.16 -11.20
C PRO A 20 13.58 -3.92 -10.62
N LEU A 21 14.23 -3.23 -9.68
CA LEU A 21 13.69 -2.01 -9.07
C LEU A 21 13.57 -0.86 -10.08
N ALA A 22 14.59 -0.65 -10.94
CA ALA A 22 14.57 0.38 -11.97
C ALA A 22 13.40 0.19 -12.95
N GLU A 23 13.13 -1.06 -13.35
CA GLU A 23 11.99 -1.40 -14.20
C GLU A 23 10.67 -1.08 -13.51
N LEU A 24 10.49 -1.50 -12.24
CA LEU A 24 9.29 -1.29 -11.49
C LEU A 24 9.00 0.20 -11.28
N GLU A 25 10.00 0.97 -10.88
CA GLU A 25 9.85 2.40 -10.63
C GLU A 25 9.64 3.20 -11.92
N HIS A 26 10.23 2.79 -13.06
CA HIS A 26 9.95 3.41 -14.34
C HIS A 26 8.47 3.26 -14.74
N LYS A 27 7.88 2.09 -14.51
CA LYS A 27 6.45 1.84 -14.76
C LYS A 27 5.52 2.63 -13.84
N ARG A 28 6.00 3.05 -12.66
CA ARG A 28 5.26 3.79 -11.64
C ARG A 28 5.57 5.30 -11.63
N ARG A 29 6.30 5.79 -12.62
CA ARG A 29 6.68 7.21 -12.74
C ARG A 29 5.50 8.09 -13.13
N LEU A 30 5.38 9.23 -12.47
CA LEU A 30 4.41 10.29 -12.75
C LEU A 30 5.16 11.53 -13.26
N SER A 31 4.72 12.09 -14.38
CA SER A 31 5.32 13.30 -14.94
C SER A 31 4.28 14.41 -15.08
N ALA A 32 4.62 15.62 -14.64
CA ALA A 32 3.83 16.81 -14.88
C ALA A 32 4.09 17.41 -16.26
N MET A 33 5.08 16.90 -16.99
CA MET A 33 5.48 17.35 -18.32
C MET A 33 4.79 16.52 -19.41
N GLY A 34 4.70 17.05 -20.61
CA GLY A 34 4.14 16.36 -21.76
C GLY A 34 3.05 17.17 -22.45
N PRO A 35 2.31 16.59 -23.40
CA PRO A 35 1.21 17.26 -24.10
C PRO A 35 0.12 17.69 -23.10
N GLY A 36 -0.17 19.00 -23.07
CA GLY A 36 -1.12 19.59 -22.13
C GLY A 36 -0.59 19.80 -20.69
N GLY A 37 0.67 19.44 -20.42
CA GLY A 37 1.34 19.61 -19.13
C GLY A 37 2.23 20.87 -19.07
N LEU A 38 3.12 20.86 -18.07
CA LEU A 38 4.05 21.95 -17.81
C LEU A 38 5.33 21.83 -18.65
N THR A 39 6.01 22.96 -18.86
CA THR A 39 7.38 23.02 -19.36
C THR A 39 8.32 23.38 -18.21
N ARG A 40 9.58 22.94 -18.27
CA ARG A 40 10.58 23.18 -17.21
C ARG A 40 10.76 24.66 -16.89
N GLU A 41 10.76 25.50 -17.92
CA GLU A 41 10.97 26.95 -17.81
C GLU A 41 9.77 27.69 -17.17
N ARG A 42 8.56 27.13 -17.34
CA ARG A 42 7.32 27.71 -16.79
C ARG A 42 6.94 27.18 -15.41
N ALA A 43 7.63 26.15 -14.95
CA ALA A 43 7.36 25.54 -13.65
C ALA A 43 8.02 26.35 -12.52
N GLY A 44 7.23 27.07 -11.74
CA GLY A 44 7.65 27.75 -10.52
C GLY A 44 7.80 26.81 -9.32
N PHE A 45 8.06 27.37 -8.14
CA PHE A 45 8.21 26.60 -6.91
C PHE A 45 6.92 25.90 -6.47
N GLU A 46 5.79 26.54 -6.64
CA GLU A 46 4.48 26.02 -6.17
C GLU A 46 4.12 24.65 -6.76
N VAL A 47 4.43 24.44 -8.06
CA VAL A 47 4.13 23.17 -8.76
C VAL A 47 5.17 22.07 -8.48
N ARG A 48 6.30 22.44 -7.88
CA ARG A 48 7.39 21.50 -7.52
C ARG A 48 7.35 21.08 -6.06
N ASP A 49 6.52 21.75 -5.27
CA ASP A 49 6.42 21.53 -3.83
C ASP A 49 5.53 20.31 -3.52
N VAL A 50 5.63 19.81 -2.30
CA VAL A 50 4.81 18.71 -1.80
C VAL A 50 3.51 19.29 -1.23
N HIS A 51 2.38 18.80 -1.73
CA HIS A 51 1.06 19.16 -1.24
C HIS A 51 0.50 18.05 -0.34
N HIS A 52 -0.35 18.38 0.64
CA HIS A 52 -0.93 17.37 1.55
C HIS A 52 -1.69 16.25 0.81
N SER A 53 -2.29 16.54 -0.35
CA SER A 53 -2.97 15.54 -1.18
C SER A 53 -2.04 14.47 -1.77
N HIS A 54 -0.72 14.67 -1.70
CA HIS A 54 0.26 13.68 -2.13
C HIS A 54 0.36 12.49 -1.17
N TYR A 55 -0.08 12.66 0.08
CA TYR A 55 0.03 11.62 1.09
C TYR A 55 -0.63 10.31 0.62
N GLY A 56 0.15 9.23 0.67
CA GLY A 56 -0.29 7.91 0.21
C GLY A 56 -0.46 7.75 -1.30
N ARG A 57 -0.23 8.79 -2.10
CA ARG A 57 -0.40 8.79 -3.57
C ARG A 57 0.90 9.03 -4.32
N ILE A 58 1.63 10.06 -3.96
CA ILE A 58 2.90 10.45 -4.57
C ILE A 58 3.97 10.50 -3.49
N CYS A 59 5.10 9.84 -3.71
CA CYS A 59 6.21 9.88 -2.77
C CYS A 59 6.74 11.31 -2.61
N PRO A 60 6.86 11.84 -1.39
CA PRO A 60 7.38 13.19 -1.16
C PRO A 60 8.89 13.28 -1.27
N ILE A 61 9.60 12.15 -1.30
CA ILE A 61 11.07 12.07 -1.25
C ILE A 61 11.63 11.75 -2.63
N GLU A 62 11.09 10.74 -3.32
CA GLU A 62 11.62 10.27 -4.59
C GLU A 62 11.25 11.19 -5.75
N THR A 63 12.19 12.00 -6.19
CA THR A 63 12.11 12.86 -7.36
C THR A 63 13.50 12.96 -8.02
N PRO A 64 13.62 13.20 -9.34
CA PRO A 64 14.92 13.43 -9.96
C PRO A 64 15.62 14.65 -9.37
N GLU A 65 16.93 14.62 -9.41
CA GLU A 65 17.77 15.78 -9.11
C GLU A 65 17.90 16.67 -10.36
N GLY A 66 18.05 17.99 -10.15
CA GLY A 66 18.25 18.95 -11.22
C GLY A 66 16.95 19.57 -11.79
N PRO A 67 16.89 19.88 -13.12
CA PRO A 67 15.81 20.69 -13.69
C PRO A 67 14.41 20.08 -13.55
N ASN A 68 14.32 18.78 -13.42
CA ASN A 68 13.04 18.04 -13.31
C ASN A 68 12.57 17.83 -11.87
N ILE A 69 13.27 18.38 -10.87
CA ILE A 69 12.89 18.23 -9.46
C ILE A 69 11.44 18.67 -9.22
N GLY A 70 10.66 17.85 -8.55
CA GLY A 70 9.26 18.11 -8.25
C GLY A 70 8.29 17.97 -9.45
N LEU A 71 8.78 17.93 -10.71
CA LEU A 71 7.96 17.74 -11.90
C LEU A 71 7.79 16.27 -12.30
N VAL A 72 8.70 15.43 -11.86
CA VAL A 72 8.64 13.98 -12.01
C VAL A 72 8.64 13.38 -10.62
N GLY A 73 7.71 12.51 -10.35
CA GLY A 73 7.60 11.80 -9.08
C GLY A 73 7.23 10.34 -9.31
N HIS A 74 7.03 9.61 -8.23
CA HIS A 74 6.69 8.19 -8.28
C HIS A 74 5.47 7.92 -7.42
N LEU A 75 4.66 6.93 -7.84
CA LEU A 75 3.53 6.45 -7.07
C LEU A 75 3.99 5.92 -5.70
N ALA A 76 3.27 6.28 -4.65
CA ALA A 76 3.45 5.67 -3.35
C ALA A 76 3.15 4.16 -3.38
N THR A 77 3.69 3.41 -2.43
CA THR A 77 3.72 1.95 -2.43
C THR A 77 2.35 1.30 -2.67
N TYR A 78 1.28 1.81 -2.04
CA TYR A 78 -0.07 1.25 -2.14
C TYR A 78 -1.01 2.06 -3.04
N ALA A 79 -0.52 3.12 -3.67
CA ALA A 79 -1.33 3.97 -4.54
C ALA A 79 -1.75 3.24 -5.83
N ARG A 80 -2.94 3.53 -6.29
CA ARG A 80 -3.46 3.09 -7.58
C ARG A 80 -4.11 4.24 -8.35
N VAL A 81 -4.28 4.05 -9.65
CA VAL A 81 -5.04 4.96 -10.53
C VAL A 81 -6.43 4.38 -10.73
N ASN A 82 -7.47 5.17 -10.51
CA ASN A 82 -8.85 4.74 -10.75
C ASN A 82 -9.23 4.88 -12.24
N GLU A 83 -10.47 4.46 -12.58
CA GLU A 83 -11.00 4.50 -13.95
C GLU A 83 -11.07 5.90 -14.54
N TYR A 84 -11.12 6.94 -13.71
CA TYR A 84 -11.15 8.35 -14.12
C TYR A 84 -9.78 9.00 -14.19
N GLY A 85 -8.71 8.28 -13.84
CA GLY A 85 -7.34 8.81 -13.82
C GLY A 85 -6.94 9.50 -12.52
N PHE A 86 -7.75 9.44 -11.44
CA PHE A 86 -7.37 9.95 -10.13
C PHE A 86 -6.54 8.95 -9.35
N LEU A 87 -5.60 9.48 -8.55
CA LEU A 87 -4.82 8.68 -7.62
C LEU A 87 -5.63 8.40 -6.35
N GLU A 88 -5.67 7.14 -5.97
CA GLU A 88 -6.33 6.64 -4.76
C GLU A 88 -5.33 5.90 -3.88
N THR A 89 -5.59 5.94 -2.58
CA THR A 89 -4.81 5.21 -1.57
C THR A 89 -5.74 4.42 -0.66
N PRO A 90 -5.33 3.22 -0.19
CA PRO A 90 -6.17 2.38 0.64
C PRO A 90 -6.15 2.83 2.10
N TYR A 91 -7.31 2.71 2.75
CA TYR A 91 -7.49 2.95 4.17
C TYR A 91 -8.34 1.84 4.80
N LEU A 92 -8.09 1.54 6.06
CA LEU A 92 -8.89 0.63 6.85
C LEU A 92 -10.08 1.39 7.45
N ILE A 93 -11.27 0.82 7.34
CA ILE A 93 -12.51 1.45 7.82
C ILE A 93 -12.60 1.28 9.34
N VAL A 94 -12.92 2.38 10.04
CA VAL A 94 -13.25 2.39 11.47
C VAL A 94 -14.76 2.32 11.64
N LYS A 95 -15.24 1.31 12.37
CA LYS A 95 -16.66 1.18 12.72
C LYS A 95 -16.86 1.61 14.18
N LYS A 96 -17.94 2.37 14.39
CA LYS A 96 -18.38 2.92 15.69
C LYS A 96 -19.70 2.29 16.15
N ALA A 97 -20.30 1.49 15.27
CA ALA A 97 -21.52 0.73 15.54
C ALA A 97 -21.50 -0.56 14.74
N VAL A 98 -22.11 -1.59 15.27
CA VAL A 98 -22.28 -2.91 14.64
C VAL A 98 -23.73 -3.33 14.71
N THR A 99 -24.16 -4.18 13.77
CA THR A 99 -25.46 -4.83 13.84
C THR A 99 -25.54 -5.72 15.10
N ALA A 100 -26.72 -5.82 15.69
CA ALA A 100 -26.94 -6.67 16.85
C ALA A 100 -26.86 -8.18 16.49
N ASP A 101 -25.68 -8.61 16.02
CA ASP A 101 -25.33 -10.01 15.81
C ASP A 101 -24.29 -10.43 16.86
N ALA A 102 -24.50 -11.59 17.47
CA ALA A 102 -23.64 -12.09 18.53
C ALA A 102 -22.16 -12.22 18.09
N LYS A 103 -21.91 -12.62 16.86
CA LYS A 103 -20.54 -12.75 16.30
C LYS A 103 -19.84 -11.41 16.08
N GLU A 104 -20.59 -10.37 15.68
CA GLU A 104 -20.03 -9.04 15.45
C GLU A 104 -19.81 -8.28 16.77
N LEU A 105 -20.65 -8.56 17.78
CA LEU A 105 -20.58 -7.92 19.10
C LEU A 105 -19.54 -8.56 20.02
N GLU A 106 -19.15 -9.81 19.79
CA GLU A 106 -18.16 -10.50 20.61
C GLU A 106 -16.83 -9.73 20.61
N HIS A 107 -16.25 -9.57 21.80
CA HIS A 107 -15.02 -8.81 22.05
C HIS A 107 -15.09 -7.31 21.77
N ARG A 108 -16.28 -6.74 21.45
CA ARG A 108 -16.47 -5.29 21.32
C ARG A 108 -16.69 -4.65 22.69
N ILE A 109 -16.35 -3.37 22.78
CA ILE A 109 -16.55 -2.57 24.00
C ILE A 109 -17.76 -1.68 23.77
N LEU A 110 -18.76 -1.76 24.63
CA LEU A 110 -19.97 -0.93 24.53
C LEU A 110 -19.62 0.55 24.75
N ALA A 111 -20.10 1.43 23.86
CA ALA A 111 -20.03 2.87 24.04
C ALA A 111 -21.13 3.39 24.98
N GLU A 112 -22.31 2.77 24.93
CA GLU A 112 -23.49 3.13 25.75
C GLU A 112 -23.98 1.89 26.54
N ALA A 113 -24.69 2.13 27.63
CA ALA A 113 -25.27 1.02 28.41
C ALA A 113 -26.45 0.38 27.64
N VAL A 114 -26.38 -0.91 27.37
CA VAL A 114 -27.36 -1.68 26.60
C VAL A 114 -27.64 -3.01 27.29
N ALA A 115 -28.89 -3.48 27.29
CA ALA A 115 -29.29 -4.78 27.83
C ALA A 115 -28.91 -5.00 29.31
N GLY A 116 -28.86 -3.92 30.10
CA GLY A 116 -28.42 -3.95 31.50
C GLY A 116 -26.91 -4.09 31.71
N ILE A 117 -26.11 -4.03 30.64
CA ILE A 117 -24.65 -4.04 30.68
C ILE A 117 -24.16 -2.59 30.64
N LYS A 118 -23.18 -2.24 31.50
CA LYS A 118 -22.64 -0.88 31.60
C LYS A 118 -21.79 -0.51 30.38
N ALA A 119 -21.79 0.76 30.01
CA ALA A 119 -20.85 1.31 29.04
C ALA A 119 -19.39 1.05 29.45
N GLY A 120 -18.50 0.84 28.47
CA GLY A 120 -17.09 0.52 28.71
C GLY A 120 -16.82 -0.98 28.98
N THR A 121 -17.86 -1.83 29.06
CA THR A 121 -17.68 -3.29 29.26
C THR A 121 -17.31 -3.94 27.92
N LYS A 122 -16.25 -4.75 27.92
CA LYS A 122 -15.89 -5.64 26.80
C LYS A 122 -16.82 -6.85 26.84
N LEU A 123 -17.52 -7.11 25.77
CA LEU A 123 -18.54 -8.15 25.69
C LEU A 123 -17.91 -9.55 25.53
N ASP A 124 -18.30 -10.47 26.39
CA ASP A 124 -18.06 -11.90 26.22
C ASP A 124 -19.15 -12.51 25.32
N ALA A 125 -18.94 -13.75 24.86
CA ALA A 125 -19.88 -14.47 23.98
C ALA A 125 -21.32 -14.52 24.53
N ASP A 126 -21.50 -14.78 25.83
CA ASP A 126 -22.82 -14.82 26.48
C ASP A 126 -23.49 -13.47 26.57
N GLN A 127 -22.72 -12.43 26.86
CA GLN A 127 -23.19 -11.04 26.92
C GLN A 127 -23.53 -10.53 25.51
N ALA A 128 -22.71 -10.84 24.49
CA ALA A 128 -22.97 -10.53 23.09
C ALA A 128 -24.29 -11.19 22.60
N ALA A 129 -24.51 -12.46 22.95
CA ALA A 129 -25.75 -13.17 22.65
C ALA A 129 -26.99 -12.55 23.34
N LYS A 130 -26.83 -12.03 24.55
CA LYS A 130 -27.89 -11.33 25.29
C LYS A 130 -28.25 -10.01 24.61
N VAL A 131 -27.26 -9.18 24.28
CA VAL A 131 -27.44 -7.90 23.58
C VAL A 131 -28.07 -8.14 22.20
N ALA A 132 -27.62 -9.15 21.46
CA ALA A 132 -28.17 -9.52 20.15
C ALA A 132 -29.64 -9.92 20.22
N LYS A 133 -30.09 -10.59 21.29
CA LYS A 133 -31.51 -10.96 21.49
C LYS A 133 -32.38 -9.75 21.81
N GLU A 134 -31.90 -8.83 22.65
CA GLU A 134 -32.67 -7.63 23.07
C GLU A 134 -32.73 -6.58 21.96
N MET A 135 -31.64 -6.39 21.23
CA MET A 135 -31.50 -5.34 20.22
C MET A 135 -31.65 -5.88 18.77
N LYS A 136 -32.32 -6.99 18.59
CA LYS A 136 -32.46 -7.70 17.31
C LYS A 136 -32.76 -6.76 16.13
N GLY A 137 -31.82 -6.70 15.18
CA GLY A 137 -31.95 -5.89 13.96
C GLY A 137 -31.64 -4.40 14.14
N GLN A 138 -31.21 -3.95 15.31
CA GLN A 138 -30.77 -2.56 15.56
C GLN A 138 -29.26 -2.44 15.55
N MET A 139 -28.77 -1.20 15.34
CA MET A 139 -27.35 -0.89 15.46
C MET A 139 -26.99 -0.64 16.92
N VAL A 140 -25.96 -1.30 17.41
CA VAL A 140 -25.39 -1.11 18.75
C VAL A 140 -24.15 -0.25 18.64
N LYS A 141 -24.09 0.84 19.41
CA LYS A 141 -22.91 1.69 19.48
C LYS A 141 -21.81 1.04 20.31
N VAL A 142 -20.65 0.91 19.72
CA VAL A 142 -19.44 0.35 20.34
C VAL A 142 -18.30 1.37 20.28
N LYS A 143 -17.30 1.20 21.13
CA LYS A 143 -16.06 1.99 20.98
C LYS A 143 -15.46 1.74 19.61
N PRO A 144 -14.78 2.73 19.02
CA PRO A 144 -14.20 2.61 17.69
C PRO A 144 -13.27 1.41 17.58
N PHE A 145 -13.41 0.65 16.51
CA PHE A 145 -12.53 -0.45 16.18
C PHE A 145 -12.19 -0.46 14.69
N VAL A 146 -10.99 -0.92 14.38
CA VAL A 146 -10.47 -0.98 13.02
C VAL A 146 -10.89 -2.30 12.38
N THR A 147 -11.56 -2.23 11.23
CA THR A 147 -11.94 -3.41 10.45
C THR A 147 -10.80 -3.89 9.55
N LEU A 148 -10.99 -5.02 8.87
CA LEU A 148 -10.11 -5.48 7.79
C LEU A 148 -10.60 -5.01 6.41
N GLU A 149 -11.74 -4.31 6.38
CA GLU A 149 -12.29 -3.77 5.15
C GLU A 149 -11.45 -2.59 4.68
N ILE A 150 -11.07 -2.62 3.41
CA ILE A 150 -10.23 -1.60 2.78
C ILE A 150 -11.10 -0.77 1.85
N ASP A 151 -11.01 0.54 1.99
CA ASP A 151 -11.61 1.50 1.09
C ASP A 151 -10.52 2.33 0.40
N TYR A 152 -10.69 2.60 -0.90
CA TYR A 152 -9.73 3.39 -1.68
C TYR A 152 -10.28 4.80 -1.85
N LEU A 153 -9.58 5.76 -1.30
CA LEU A 153 -10.01 7.15 -1.29
C LEU A 153 -9.12 8.04 -2.17
N ASN A 154 -9.75 8.92 -2.95
CA ASN A 154 -9.07 10.03 -3.58
C ASN A 154 -8.91 11.20 -2.59
N ALA A 155 -8.07 12.19 -2.92
CA ALA A 155 -7.76 13.31 -2.02
C ALA A 155 -8.99 14.15 -1.65
N ILE A 156 -9.96 14.32 -2.55
CA ILE A 156 -11.16 15.14 -2.30
C ILE A 156 -12.08 14.50 -1.26
N VAL A 157 -12.19 13.19 -1.29
CA VAL A 157 -12.99 12.44 -0.29
C VAL A 157 -12.25 12.39 1.03
N GLU A 158 -10.93 12.18 1.00
CA GLU A 158 -10.06 12.15 2.18
C GLU A 158 -10.14 13.45 2.98
N ASP A 159 -10.13 14.62 2.34
CA ASP A 159 -10.22 15.93 3.01
C ASP A 159 -11.45 16.13 3.88
N ARG A 160 -12.48 15.31 3.65
CA ARG A 160 -13.74 15.34 4.43
C ARG A 160 -13.75 14.34 5.58
N LYS A 161 -12.68 13.56 5.75
CA LYS A 161 -12.58 12.46 6.68
C LYS A 161 -11.45 12.67 7.67
N VAL A 162 -11.54 11.98 8.76
CA VAL A 162 -10.52 11.98 9.82
C VAL A 162 -9.72 10.70 9.72
N MET A 163 -8.42 10.85 9.48
CA MET A 163 -7.50 9.76 9.17
C MET A 163 -6.51 9.58 10.31
N ALA A 164 -6.46 8.39 10.92
CA ALA A 164 -5.44 8.06 11.92
C ALA A 164 -4.25 7.33 11.29
N HIS A 165 -3.09 7.41 11.95
CA HIS A 165 -1.88 6.70 11.53
C HIS A 165 -1.96 5.19 11.79
N ALA A 166 -1.20 4.40 11.04
CA ALA A 166 -1.12 2.94 11.22
C ALA A 166 -0.51 2.51 12.57
N GLY A 167 0.17 3.41 13.26
CA GLY A 167 0.85 3.16 14.54
C GLY A 167 -0.03 3.34 15.79
N ILE A 168 -1.35 3.52 15.66
CA ILE A 168 -2.26 3.63 16.79
C ILE A 168 -2.29 2.34 17.62
N LEU A 169 -2.46 2.47 18.94
CA LEU A 169 -2.54 1.32 19.82
C LEU A 169 -3.92 0.65 19.73
N LEU A 170 -3.89 -0.61 19.33
CA LEU A 170 -5.06 -1.48 19.20
C LEU A 170 -4.93 -2.66 20.15
N ASP A 171 -6.06 -3.16 20.67
CA ASP A 171 -6.10 -4.44 21.38
C ASP A 171 -6.04 -5.64 20.39
N GLU A 172 -6.00 -6.87 20.93
CA GLU A 172 -5.98 -8.11 20.14
C GLU A 172 -7.17 -8.24 19.18
N HIS A 173 -8.28 -7.57 19.48
CA HIS A 173 -9.50 -7.55 18.69
C HIS A 173 -9.66 -6.27 17.87
N ARG A 174 -8.58 -5.46 17.78
CA ARG A 174 -8.50 -4.22 16.98
C ARG A 174 -9.41 -3.09 17.49
N ASN A 175 -9.81 -3.10 18.77
CA ASN A 175 -10.46 -1.96 19.39
C ASN A 175 -9.42 -0.90 19.74
N MET A 176 -9.76 0.38 19.56
CA MET A 176 -8.89 1.50 19.97
C MET A 176 -8.84 1.57 21.50
N THR A 177 -7.64 1.59 22.06
CA THR A 177 -7.43 1.59 23.51
C THR A 177 -7.31 2.98 24.08
N GLU A 178 -6.80 3.92 23.31
CA GLU A 178 -6.58 5.30 23.73
C GLU A 178 -7.78 6.18 23.43
N PRO A 179 -8.16 7.08 24.34
CA PRO A 179 -9.27 8.00 24.13
C PRO A 179 -8.92 9.14 23.15
N MET A 180 -7.64 9.52 23.10
CA MET A 180 -7.12 10.56 22.21
C MET A 180 -6.05 9.96 21.30
N VAL A 181 -6.13 10.23 20.02
CA VAL A 181 -5.29 9.63 18.98
C VAL A 181 -4.75 10.71 18.05
N GLU A 182 -3.53 10.56 17.61
CA GLU A 182 -2.96 11.40 16.54
C GLU A 182 -3.61 11.06 15.20
N ALA A 183 -4.15 12.09 14.56
CA ALA A 183 -4.86 11.97 13.30
C ALA A 183 -4.55 13.14 12.36
N ARG A 184 -4.89 12.97 11.09
CA ARG A 184 -4.85 14.04 10.09
C ARG A 184 -6.27 14.52 9.81
N VAL A 185 -6.49 15.80 9.94
CA VAL A 185 -7.75 16.48 9.61
C VAL A 185 -7.44 17.51 8.52
N LYS A 186 -7.99 17.33 7.32
CA LYS A 186 -7.71 18.18 6.14
C LYS A 186 -6.20 18.38 5.88
N GLY A 187 -5.43 17.32 6.04
CA GLY A 187 -3.98 17.32 5.84
C GLY A 187 -3.14 17.86 7.00
N HIS A 188 -3.75 18.36 8.08
CA HIS A 188 -3.04 18.83 9.27
C HIS A 188 -3.02 17.78 10.37
N PRO A 189 -1.88 17.56 11.05
CA PRO A 189 -1.80 16.65 12.18
C PRO A 189 -2.46 17.30 13.41
N GLU A 190 -3.39 16.60 14.03
CA GLU A 190 -4.11 17.01 15.23
C GLU A 190 -4.30 15.81 16.17
N THR A 191 -4.37 16.06 17.49
CA THR A 191 -4.76 15.03 18.45
C THR A 191 -6.25 15.16 18.72
N ILE A 192 -7.01 14.13 18.40
CA ILE A 192 -8.47 14.13 18.46
C ILE A 192 -9.02 12.92 19.21
N GLU A 193 -10.29 12.97 19.57
CA GLU A 193 -11.00 11.86 20.20
C GLU A 193 -11.11 10.67 19.24
N ALA A 194 -10.85 9.46 19.74
CA ALA A 194 -10.93 8.24 18.96
C ALA A 194 -12.31 8.04 18.28
N GLU A 195 -13.37 8.56 18.90
CA GLU A 195 -14.74 8.49 18.35
C GLU A 195 -14.94 9.28 17.06
N LEU A 196 -14.07 10.24 16.75
CA LEU A 196 -14.15 11.06 15.54
C LEU A 196 -13.43 10.42 14.35
N ILE A 197 -12.55 9.44 14.58
CA ILE A 197 -11.76 8.79 13.52
C ILE A 197 -12.66 8.00 12.58
N ASP A 198 -12.49 8.20 11.27
CA ASP A 198 -13.24 7.49 10.23
C ASP A 198 -12.42 6.37 9.60
N TYR A 199 -11.11 6.56 9.42
CA TYR A 199 -10.21 5.65 8.75
C TYR A 199 -8.85 5.58 9.44
N VAL A 200 -8.12 4.50 9.15
CA VAL A 200 -6.74 4.27 9.62
C VAL A 200 -5.86 3.90 8.44
N ASP A 201 -4.63 4.40 8.42
CA ASP A 201 -3.62 4.02 7.43
C ASP A 201 -3.38 2.51 7.45
N VAL A 202 -3.20 1.91 6.28
CA VAL A 202 -2.92 0.46 6.15
C VAL A 202 -1.53 0.12 6.65
N SER A 203 -0.55 0.99 6.40
CA SER A 203 0.85 0.81 6.77
C SER A 203 1.56 2.13 6.87
N VAL A 204 2.60 2.20 7.68
CA VAL A 204 3.52 3.36 7.75
C VAL A 204 4.27 3.60 6.44
N LYS A 205 4.44 2.57 5.60
CA LYS A 205 5.08 2.68 4.29
C LYS A 205 4.17 3.25 3.20
N GLN A 206 2.93 3.55 3.54
CA GLN A 206 1.92 4.03 2.60
C GLN A 206 2.27 5.36 1.94
N CYS A 207 2.97 6.24 2.65
CA CYS A 207 3.29 7.59 2.18
C CYS A 207 4.51 7.69 1.24
N ILE A 208 5.29 6.62 1.09
CA ILE A 208 6.54 6.61 0.33
C ILE A 208 6.49 5.63 -0.84
N SER A 209 7.38 5.82 -1.84
CA SER A 209 7.55 4.90 -2.97
C SER A 209 8.26 3.60 -2.57
N ILE A 210 8.29 2.64 -3.50
CA ILE A 210 8.94 1.35 -3.26
C ILE A 210 10.45 1.52 -3.08
N ALA A 211 11.11 2.33 -3.92
CA ALA A 211 12.55 2.59 -3.78
C ALA A 211 12.88 3.23 -2.42
N THR A 212 12.09 4.21 -2.00
CA THR A 212 12.26 4.85 -0.69
C THR A 212 11.97 3.88 0.46
N ALA A 213 10.98 2.99 0.32
CA ALA A 213 10.63 1.99 1.32
C ALA A 213 11.68 0.88 1.49
N LEU A 214 12.62 0.76 0.55
CA LEU A 214 13.76 -0.17 0.63
C LEU A 214 14.95 0.39 1.42
N ILE A 215 14.93 1.68 1.80
CA ILE A 215 15.99 2.31 2.60
C ILE A 215 15.80 1.89 4.07
N PRO A 216 16.74 1.12 4.66
CA PRO A 216 16.64 0.78 6.07
C PRO A 216 16.90 2.01 6.95
N PHE A 217 16.19 2.12 8.07
CA PHE A 217 16.28 3.24 9.01
C PHE A 217 16.01 4.61 8.38
N LEU A 218 15.11 4.67 7.41
CA LEU A 218 14.74 5.88 6.68
C LEU A 218 14.37 7.05 7.60
N GLU A 219 13.73 6.77 8.72
CA GLU A 219 13.28 7.76 9.71
C GLU A 219 14.42 8.53 10.36
N HIS A 220 15.66 8.04 10.26
CA HIS A 220 16.87 8.69 10.80
C HIS A 220 17.64 9.49 9.74
N ASP A 221 17.23 9.41 8.48
CA ASP A 221 17.90 10.07 7.38
C ASP A 221 17.28 11.44 7.07
N ASP A 222 18.13 12.39 6.67
CA ASP A 222 17.65 13.63 6.08
C ASP A 222 16.98 13.38 4.72
N ALA A 223 15.89 14.12 4.44
CA ALA A 223 15.11 13.95 3.21
C ALA A 223 15.95 14.08 1.92
N ASN A 224 16.95 14.99 1.90
CA ASN A 224 17.84 15.15 0.75
C ASN A 224 18.70 13.91 0.52
N ARG A 225 19.19 13.28 1.59
CA ARG A 225 19.99 12.05 1.48
C ARG A 225 19.15 10.84 1.12
N ALA A 226 17.93 10.76 1.63
CA ALA A 226 16.96 9.73 1.23
C ALA A 226 16.58 9.86 -0.26
N LEU A 227 16.43 11.08 -0.79
CA LEU A 227 16.21 11.34 -2.21
C LEU A 227 17.38 10.83 -3.05
N MET A 228 18.61 11.17 -2.68
CA MET A 228 19.80 10.69 -3.37
C MET A 228 19.89 9.16 -3.32
N GLY A 229 19.68 8.56 -2.15
CA GLY A 229 19.72 7.11 -1.93
C GLY A 229 18.69 6.36 -2.78
N SER A 230 17.45 6.83 -2.83
CA SER A 230 16.38 6.20 -3.64
C SER A 230 16.71 6.28 -5.14
N ASN A 231 17.26 7.39 -5.61
CA ASN A 231 17.72 7.53 -7.00
C ASN A 231 18.91 6.60 -7.31
N MET A 232 19.87 6.47 -6.38
CA MET A 232 21.03 5.59 -6.57
C MET A 232 20.68 4.11 -6.58
N GLN A 233 19.70 3.66 -5.82
CA GLN A 233 19.23 2.26 -5.85
C GLN A 233 18.80 1.82 -7.25
N ARG A 234 18.17 2.71 -8.02
CA ARG A 234 17.76 2.42 -9.41
C ARG A 234 18.92 2.26 -10.38
N GLN A 235 20.12 2.76 -10.03
CA GLN A 235 21.33 2.69 -10.85
C GLN A 235 22.24 1.51 -10.47
N ALA A 236 21.88 0.78 -9.42
CA ALA A 236 22.66 -0.35 -8.93
C ALA A 236 22.72 -1.50 -9.95
N VAL A 237 23.90 -2.03 -10.18
CA VAL A 237 24.09 -3.22 -11.01
C VAL A 237 23.89 -4.47 -10.14
N SER A 238 23.12 -5.43 -10.66
CA SER A 238 22.86 -6.71 -9.98
C SER A 238 24.16 -7.54 -9.84
N CYS A 239 24.33 -8.18 -8.67
CA CYS A 239 25.43 -9.12 -8.46
C CYS A 239 25.24 -10.38 -9.28
N VAL A 240 26.35 -11.04 -9.63
CA VAL A 240 26.34 -12.35 -10.33
C VAL A 240 25.63 -13.41 -9.47
N VAL A 241 25.91 -13.40 -8.16
CA VAL A 241 25.22 -14.23 -7.17
C VAL A 241 24.61 -13.31 -6.14
N PRO A 242 23.29 -13.01 -6.24
CA PRO A 242 22.62 -12.14 -5.29
C PRO A 242 22.43 -12.85 -3.94
N GLU A 243 22.62 -12.12 -2.86
CA GLU A 243 22.37 -12.58 -1.51
C GLU A 243 21.26 -11.73 -0.85
N ALA A 244 20.53 -12.34 0.07
CA ALA A 244 19.55 -11.61 0.86
C ALA A 244 20.24 -10.60 1.78
N PRO A 245 19.72 -9.37 1.93
CA PRO A 245 20.30 -8.39 2.84
C PRO A 245 20.19 -8.85 4.29
N ILE A 246 21.22 -8.59 5.09
CA ILE A 246 21.23 -8.90 6.53
C ILE A 246 20.18 -8.03 7.26
N ILE A 247 20.08 -6.76 6.86
CA ILE A 247 19.07 -5.80 7.36
C ILE A 247 18.14 -5.45 6.20
N GLY A 248 16.88 -5.79 6.33
CA GLY A 248 15.86 -5.53 5.33
C GLY A 248 14.70 -4.71 5.90
N THR A 249 13.87 -4.18 5.02
CA THR A 249 12.67 -3.40 5.35
C THR A 249 11.38 -4.21 5.30
N GLY A 250 11.45 -5.45 4.82
CA GLY A 250 10.32 -6.37 4.67
C GLY A 250 9.48 -6.14 3.39
N ILE A 251 9.91 -5.27 2.48
CA ILE A 251 9.25 -5.04 1.19
C ILE A 251 10.00 -5.69 0.02
N GLU A 252 11.21 -6.20 0.26
CA GLU A 252 12.13 -6.72 -0.75
C GLU A 252 11.49 -7.86 -1.57
N ASP A 253 10.93 -8.86 -0.90
CA ASP A 253 10.29 -10.01 -1.55
C ASP A 253 9.12 -9.57 -2.44
N LYS A 254 8.28 -8.67 -1.92
CA LYS A 254 7.15 -8.14 -2.67
C LYS A 254 7.62 -7.32 -3.88
N ALA A 255 8.62 -6.46 -3.72
CA ALA A 255 9.18 -5.66 -4.80
C ALA A 255 9.78 -6.56 -5.91
N ALA A 256 10.51 -7.60 -5.54
CA ALA A 256 11.07 -8.56 -6.48
C ALA A 256 9.98 -9.31 -7.28
N ARG A 257 8.92 -9.76 -6.62
CA ARG A 257 7.79 -10.45 -7.28
C ARG A 257 7.02 -9.51 -8.21
N ASP A 258 6.73 -8.30 -7.77
CA ASP A 258 5.92 -7.33 -8.50
C ASP A 258 6.69 -6.67 -9.67
N SER A 259 8.02 -6.77 -9.70
CA SER A 259 8.85 -6.23 -10.80
C SER A 259 8.57 -6.89 -12.15
N GLY A 260 8.18 -8.17 -12.14
CA GLY A 260 7.93 -8.96 -13.34
C GLY A 260 9.19 -9.55 -13.99
N GLN A 261 10.39 -9.29 -13.45
CA GLN A 261 11.64 -9.92 -13.92
C GLN A 261 11.88 -11.30 -13.32
N VAL A 262 11.32 -11.58 -12.16
CA VAL A 262 11.47 -12.87 -11.47
C VAL A 262 10.43 -13.85 -11.98
N VAL A 263 10.89 -14.99 -12.50
CA VAL A 263 10.02 -16.10 -12.90
C VAL A 263 9.60 -16.85 -11.63
N LEU A 264 8.30 -16.87 -11.35
CA LEU A 264 7.74 -17.53 -10.18
C LEU A 264 7.10 -18.87 -10.56
N ALA A 265 7.36 -19.90 -9.75
CA ALA A 265 6.63 -21.15 -9.87
C ALA A 265 5.15 -20.96 -9.50
N VAL A 266 4.25 -21.40 -10.37
CA VAL A 266 2.79 -21.31 -10.14
C VAL A 266 2.34 -22.25 -9.03
N GLU A 267 2.98 -23.42 -8.94
CA GLU A 267 2.70 -24.47 -7.96
C GLU A 267 4.00 -25.03 -7.41
N GLY A 268 3.95 -25.54 -6.18
CA GLY A 268 5.08 -26.27 -5.60
C GLY A 268 5.32 -27.58 -6.31
N GLY A 269 6.59 -27.97 -6.45
CA GLY A 269 6.96 -29.20 -7.14
C GLY A 269 8.44 -29.51 -7.05
N GLU A 270 8.89 -30.51 -7.81
CA GLU A 270 10.28 -30.92 -7.93
C GLU A 270 10.85 -30.45 -9.26
N VAL A 271 12.03 -29.84 -9.22
CA VAL A 271 12.75 -29.44 -10.45
C VAL A 271 13.31 -30.66 -11.13
N ILE A 272 12.86 -30.94 -12.36
CA ILE A 272 13.32 -32.10 -13.14
C ILE A 272 14.47 -31.70 -14.06
N GLU A 273 14.38 -30.53 -14.65
CA GLU A 273 15.33 -30.01 -15.60
C GLU A 273 15.55 -28.51 -15.35
N ALA A 274 16.79 -28.08 -15.40
CA ALA A 274 17.15 -26.67 -15.29
C ALA A 274 18.37 -26.38 -16.16
N ASP A 275 18.23 -25.49 -17.10
CA ASP A 275 19.29 -24.98 -17.95
C ASP A 275 19.23 -23.46 -18.06
N ALA A 276 19.99 -22.88 -18.99
CA ALA A 276 20.05 -21.42 -19.18
C ALA A 276 18.81 -20.82 -19.89
N GLU A 277 18.01 -21.67 -20.55
CA GLU A 277 16.87 -21.26 -21.37
C GLU A 277 15.53 -21.52 -20.66
N HIS A 278 15.45 -22.57 -19.83
CA HIS A 278 14.20 -22.94 -19.15
C HIS A 278 14.44 -23.77 -17.88
N VAL A 279 13.39 -23.80 -17.05
CA VAL A 279 13.29 -24.68 -15.87
C VAL A 279 12.00 -25.47 -15.96
N VAL A 280 12.07 -26.80 -15.79
CA VAL A 280 10.89 -27.68 -15.77
C VAL A 280 10.62 -28.16 -14.35
N ILE A 281 9.40 -27.87 -13.89
CA ILE A 281 8.94 -28.26 -12.54
C ILE A 281 7.81 -29.28 -12.68
N ARG A 282 7.95 -30.41 -11.98
CA ARG A 282 6.93 -31.44 -11.84
C ARG A 282 6.10 -31.20 -10.59
N SER A 283 4.83 -30.89 -10.77
CA SER A 283 3.87 -30.67 -9.70
C SER A 283 2.85 -31.80 -9.61
N LYS A 284 2.28 -32.05 -8.42
CA LYS A 284 1.16 -32.98 -8.29
C LYS A 284 -0.06 -32.42 -9.00
N ALA A 285 -0.70 -33.24 -9.82
CA ALA A 285 -1.91 -32.82 -10.48
C ALA A 285 -3.08 -32.64 -9.50
N PRO A 286 -4.00 -31.71 -9.76
CA PRO A 286 -5.18 -31.54 -8.93
C PRO A 286 -6.06 -32.79 -8.92
N ALA A 287 -6.80 -32.99 -7.83
CA ALA A 287 -7.66 -34.14 -7.64
C ALA A 287 -8.67 -34.28 -8.82
N GLY A 288 -8.69 -35.44 -9.46
CA GLY A 288 -9.54 -35.74 -10.63
C GLY A 288 -8.85 -35.57 -11.99
N ALA A 289 -7.59 -35.19 -12.04
CA ALA A 289 -6.83 -35.13 -13.27
C ALA A 289 -6.49 -36.54 -13.79
N LYS A 290 -6.36 -36.70 -15.14
CA LYS A 290 -6.00 -37.99 -15.78
C LYS A 290 -4.55 -38.39 -15.52
N LYS A 291 -3.67 -37.48 -15.17
CA LYS A 291 -2.26 -37.71 -14.86
C LYS A 291 -2.02 -37.41 -13.38
N GLU A 292 -1.13 -38.14 -12.74
CA GLU A 292 -0.73 -37.97 -11.36
C GLU A 292 0.17 -36.72 -11.17
N TYR A 293 0.94 -36.41 -12.22
CA TYR A 293 1.89 -35.28 -12.24
C TYR A 293 1.69 -34.46 -13.51
N ILE A 294 1.98 -33.16 -13.39
CA ILE A 294 1.99 -32.18 -14.48
C ILE A 294 3.38 -31.55 -14.51
N ASP A 295 4.05 -31.65 -15.66
CA ASP A 295 5.31 -30.96 -15.88
C ASP A 295 5.04 -29.62 -16.51
N ARG A 296 5.54 -28.54 -15.89
CA ARG A 296 5.44 -27.16 -16.39
C ARG A 296 6.81 -26.63 -16.71
N GLU A 297 6.94 -26.09 -17.90
CA GLU A 297 8.13 -25.41 -18.39
C GLU A 297 8.02 -23.91 -18.12
N TYR A 298 9.09 -23.35 -17.55
CA TYR A 298 9.24 -21.93 -17.27
C TYR A 298 10.40 -21.39 -18.11
N PRO A 299 10.12 -20.64 -19.19
CA PRO A 299 11.17 -20.07 -20.02
C PRO A 299 11.90 -18.96 -19.27
N LEU A 300 13.22 -18.94 -19.37
CA LEU A 300 14.09 -17.91 -18.83
C LEU A 300 14.46 -16.94 -19.95
N GLN A 301 14.67 -15.67 -19.60
CA GLN A 301 15.11 -14.64 -20.52
C GLN A 301 16.52 -14.18 -20.15
N SER A 302 17.40 -14.16 -21.14
CA SER A 302 18.70 -13.52 -21.03
C SER A 302 18.58 -12.04 -21.35
N PHE A 303 19.28 -11.19 -20.62
CA PHE A 303 19.39 -9.76 -20.86
C PHE A 303 20.55 -9.43 -21.76
#